data_28942947cfa5b022b43ddf3bd67ce5fd
#
_entry.id   28942947cfa5b022b43ddf3bd67ce5fd
#
_cell.length_a   1.000
_cell.length_b   1.000
_cell.length_c   1.000
_cell.angle_alpha   90.00
_cell.angle_beta   90.00
_cell.angle_gamma   90.00
#
_symmetry.space_group_name_H-M   'P 1'
#
loop_
_entity.id
_entity.type
_entity.pdbx_description
1 polymer ?
#
loop_
_entity_poly.entity_id
_entity_poly.type
_entity_poly.pdbx_seq_one_letter_code
_entity_poly.pdbx_strand_id
1 'polypeptide(L)'
;SEVGGKIMEIRKYMEKDISAMVYIWNKVVEDGEAFPQEDFLNDKTGADFFAAQTYCGVADDNGKIVGLYILHPNNIGRCGHIANASYAVATDYRGEHIGEKLVTDCLTQAKQHGFGILQFNAVVENNLHARHLYERLGFAKIGVVPKGFRMKDGTYQNICLYYYEL
;
A
#
# COMPACT_ATOMS: atom_id res chain seq x y z
N SER A 1 -17.02 -0.65 10.64
CA SER A 1 -17.98 0.34 11.14
C SER A 1 -19.18 0.42 10.20
N GLU A 2 -20.37 0.37 10.75
CA GLU A 2 -21.59 0.59 9.99
C GLU A 2 -21.83 2.08 9.80
N VAL A 3 -22.00 2.51 8.57
CA VAL A 3 -22.59 3.82 8.25
C VAL A 3 -23.73 3.55 7.29
N GLY A 4 -24.97 3.84 7.71
CA GLY A 4 -26.17 3.68 6.89
C GLY A 4 -26.43 2.25 6.41
N GLY A 5 -26.14 1.21 7.23
CA GLY A 5 -26.29 -0.20 6.87
C GLY A 5 -25.20 -0.77 5.97
N LYS A 6 -24.13 -0.01 5.70
CA LYS A 6 -22.94 -0.44 4.95
C LYS A 6 -21.87 -0.94 5.90
N ILE A 7 -21.34 -2.15 5.61
CA ILE A 7 -20.22 -2.74 6.34
C ILE A 7 -18.98 -2.63 5.45
N MET A 8 -17.96 -1.89 5.94
CA MET A 8 -16.64 -1.89 5.35
C MET A 8 -15.82 -3.00 5.99
N GLU A 9 -15.32 -3.92 5.18
CA GLU A 9 -14.50 -5.04 5.62
C GLU A 9 -13.12 -4.98 4.95
N ILE A 10 -12.06 -5.17 5.74
CA ILE A 10 -10.73 -5.44 5.19
C ILE A 10 -10.52 -6.95 5.27
N ARG A 11 -10.32 -7.58 4.12
CA ARG A 11 -10.20 -9.04 4.01
C ARG A 11 -9.14 -9.44 2.99
N LYS A 12 -8.74 -10.71 3.00
CA LYS A 12 -7.88 -11.25 1.95
C LYS A 12 -8.58 -11.17 0.59
N TYR A 13 -7.82 -10.81 -0.45
CA TYR A 13 -8.36 -10.76 -1.81
C TYR A 13 -8.75 -12.16 -2.30
N MET A 14 -9.68 -12.19 -3.23
CA MET A 14 -10.12 -13.37 -3.98
C MET A 14 -9.94 -13.11 -5.47
N GLU A 15 -9.95 -14.16 -6.28
CA GLU A 15 -9.80 -14.06 -7.73
C GLU A 15 -10.80 -13.09 -8.37
N LYS A 16 -12.03 -13.06 -7.87
CA LYS A 16 -13.08 -12.14 -8.35
C LYS A 16 -12.76 -10.66 -8.14
N ASP A 17 -11.79 -10.35 -7.27
CA ASP A 17 -11.42 -8.97 -6.93
C ASP A 17 -10.36 -8.40 -7.88
N ILE A 18 -9.69 -9.24 -8.66
CA ILE A 18 -8.47 -8.87 -9.41
C ILE A 18 -8.72 -7.71 -10.35
N SER A 19 -9.79 -7.72 -11.13
CA SER A 19 -10.07 -6.62 -12.07
C SER A 19 -10.21 -5.27 -11.36
N ALA A 20 -10.91 -5.24 -10.24
CA ALA A 20 -11.06 -4.02 -9.44
C ALA A 20 -9.72 -3.58 -8.82
N MET A 21 -8.93 -4.53 -8.33
CA MET A 21 -7.59 -4.26 -7.79
C MET A 21 -6.66 -3.66 -8.85
N VAL A 22 -6.66 -4.23 -10.04
CA VAL A 22 -5.89 -3.73 -11.19
C VAL A 22 -6.29 -2.30 -11.55
N TYR A 23 -7.58 -2.02 -11.60
CA TYR A 23 -8.08 -0.69 -11.90
C TYR A 23 -7.57 0.35 -10.87
N ILE A 24 -7.70 0.05 -9.58
CA ILE A 24 -7.27 0.94 -8.50
C ILE A 24 -5.75 1.12 -8.51
N TRP A 25 -5.00 0.03 -8.68
CA TRP A 25 -3.54 0.05 -8.77
C TRP A 25 -3.05 0.94 -9.90
N ASN A 26 -3.61 0.75 -11.10
CA ASN A 26 -3.21 1.50 -12.29
C ASN A 26 -3.50 3.00 -12.16
N LYS A 27 -4.54 3.38 -11.44
CA LYS A 27 -4.82 4.81 -11.18
C LYS A 27 -3.70 5.46 -10.37
N VAL A 28 -3.17 4.77 -9.38
CA VAL A 28 -2.04 5.28 -8.58
C VAL A 28 -0.76 5.35 -9.42
N VAL A 29 -0.52 4.34 -10.26
CA VAL A 29 0.61 4.36 -11.23
C VAL A 29 0.47 5.53 -12.19
N GLU A 30 -0.71 5.75 -12.75
CA GLU A 30 -0.99 6.85 -13.68
C GLU A 30 -0.76 8.22 -13.03
N ASP A 31 -1.16 8.40 -11.77
CA ASP A 31 -0.95 9.65 -11.05
C ASP A 31 0.54 9.98 -10.87
N GLY A 32 1.41 8.98 -10.77
CA GLY A 32 2.87 9.14 -10.75
C GLY A 32 3.41 9.87 -9.52
N GLU A 33 2.70 9.84 -8.39
CA GLU A 33 3.03 10.61 -7.20
C GLU A 33 3.38 9.77 -5.98
N ALA A 34 3.05 8.46 -6.01
CA ALA A 34 3.20 7.60 -4.83
C ALA A 34 3.91 6.28 -5.11
N PHE A 35 3.64 5.61 -6.23
CA PHE A 35 4.27 4.34 -6.56
C PHE A 35 5.50 4.54 -7.45
N PRO A 36 6.59 3.78 -7.19
CA PRO A 36 7.75 3.80 -8.08
C PRO A 36 7.50 3.13 -9.43
N GLN A 37 6.47 2.28 -9.55
CA GLN A 37 6.15 1.59 -10.79
C GLN A 37 5.63 2.57 -11.85
N GLU A 38 6.05 2.34 -13.10
CA GLU A 38 5.60 3.11 -14.27
C GLU A 38 4.71 2.30 -15.19
N ASP A 39 4.76 0.95 -15.11
CA ASP A 39 4.02 0.05 -15.98
C ASP A 39 2.65 -0.30 -15.37
N PHE A 40 1.65 -0.40 -16.26
CA PHE A 40 0.31 -0.82 -15.87
C PHE A 40 0.19 -2.34 -15.81
N LEU A 41 -0.71 -2.81 -14.99
CA LEU A 41 -1.13 -4.21 -14.94
C LEU A 41 -2.36 -4.41 -15.84
N ASN A 42 -2.49 -5.62 -16.38
CA ASN A 42 -3.76 -6.11 -16.91
C ASN A 42 -4.27 -7.23 -16.00
N ASP A 43 -5.43 -7.81 -16.29
CA ASP A 43 -6.02 -8.84 -15.42
C ASP A 43 -5.12 -10.07 -15.29
N LYS A 44 -4.41 -10.46 -16.34
CA LYS A 44 -3.49 -11.61 -16.29
C LYS A 44 -2.21 -11.29 -15.52
N THR A 45 -1.55 -10.20 -15.85
CA THR A 45 -0.32 -9.79 -15.14
C THR A 45 -0.62 -9.39 -13.72
N GLY A 46 -1.79 -8.81 -13.47
CA GLY A 46 -2.28 -8.50 -12.13
C GLY A 46 -2.51 -9.75 -11.30
N ALA A 47 -3.15 -10.77 -11.88
CA ALA A 47 -3.35 -12.06 -11.19
C ALA A 47 -2.01 -12.67 -10.74
N ASP A 48 -1.02 -12.69 -11.63
CA ASP A 48 0.31 -13.20 -11.32
C ASP A 48 1.02 -12.33 -10.27
N PHE A 49 0.92 -11.02 -10.39
CA PHE A 49 1.53 -10.06 -9.47
C PHE A 49 0.99 -10.22 -8.05
N PHE A 50 -0.33 -10.28 -7.89
CA PHE A 50 -0.95 -10.41 -6.58
C PHE A 50 -0.72 -11.81 -5.98
N ALA A 51 -0.74 -12.86 -6.79
CA ALA A 51 -0.46 -14.22 -6.33
C ALA A 51 0.98 -14.39 -5.83
N ALA A 52 1.93 -13.62 -6.34
CA ALA A 52 3.33 -13.66 -5.93
C ALA A 52 3.60 -12.94 -4.60
N GLN A 53 2.65 -12.15 -4.09
CA GLN A 53 2.79 -11.47 -2.81
C GLN A 53 2.65 -12.46 -1.65
N THR A 54 3.24 -12.12 -0.50
CA THR A 54 3.00 -12.87 0.74
C THR A 54 1.52 -12.79 1.14
N TYR A 55 0.94 -11.61 0.99
CA TYR A 55 -0.47 -11.37 1.30
C TYR A 55 -0.95 -10.13 0.54
N CYS A 56 -2.21 -10.16 0.12
CA CYS A 56 -2.91 -8.96 -0.36
C CYS A 56 -4.23 -8.82 0.37
N GLY A 57 -4.47 -7.63 0.92
CA GLY A 57 -5.73 -7.27 1.53
C GLY A 57 -6.53 -6.33 0.62
N VAL A 58 -7.84 -6.41 0.70
CA VAL A 58 -8.75 -5.51 -0.01
C VAL A 58 -9.73 -4.87 0.95
N ALA A 59 -10.10 -3.63 0.67
CA ALA A 59 -11.19 -2.96 1.34
C ALA A 59 -12.48 -3.19 0.54
N ASP A 60 -13.39 -3.92 1.16
CA ASP A 60 -14.66 -4.32 0.57
C ASP A 60 -15.79 -3.49 1.21
N ASP A 61 -16.34 -2.56 0.43
CA ASP A 61 -17.47 -1.76 0.82
C ASP A 61 -18.76 -2.38 0.27
N ASN A 62 -19.33 -3.31 1.03
CA ASN A 62 -20.59 -3.97 0.69
C ASN A 62 -20.59 -4.57 -0.73
N GLY A 63 -19.50 -5.25 -1.08
CA GLY A 63 -19.29 -5.91 -2.37
C GLY A 63 -18.51 -5.11 -3.39
N LYS A 64 -18.23 -3.83 -3.14
CA LYS A 64 -17.41 -3.00 -4.00
C LYS A 64 -15.99 -2.88 -3.42
N ILE A 65 -14.98 -3.24 -4.21
CA ILE A 65 -13.59 -3.07 -3.81
C ILE A 65 -13.18 -1.61 -3.99
N VAL A 66 -12.73 -0.99 -2.90
CA VAL A 66 -12.42 0.44 -2.85
C VAL A 66 -10.98 0.73 -2.44
N GLY A 67 -10.20 -0.30 -2.18
CA GLY A 67 -8.78 -0.19 -1.85
C GLY A 67 -8.13 -1.55 -1.75
N LEU A 68 -6.79 -1.54 -1.73
CA LEU A 68 -6.00 -2.76 -1.58
C LEU A 68 -4.63 -2.45 -1.00
N TYR A 69 -3.97 -3.47 -0.47
CA TYR A 69 -2.53 -3.42 -0.22
C TYR A 69 -1.88 -4.73 -0.63
N ILE A 70 -0.57 -4.64 -0.90
CA ILE A 70 0.30 -5.79 -1.10
C ILE A 70 1.33 -5.82 0.02
N LEU A 71 1.71 -7.02 0.43
CA LEU A 71 2.70 -7.27 1.48
C LEU A 71 3.70 -8.31 0.99
N HIS A 72 4.98 -8.00 1.08
CA HIS A 72 6.04 -8.89 0.63
C HIS A 72 7.34 -8.63 1.42
N PRO A 73 8.31 -9.55 1.39
CA PRO A 73 9.63 -9.27 1.96
C PRO A 73 10.30 -8.08 1.28
N ASN A 74 10.93 -7.23 2.08
CA ASN A 74 11.71 -6.10 1.57
C ASN A 74 13.11 -6.52 1.15
N ASN A 75 13.61 -7.64 1.71
CA ASN A 75 14.96 -8.11 1.51
C ASN A 75 15.01 -9.64 1.68
N ILE A 76 16.19 -10.21 1.65
CA ILE A 76 16.42 -11.66 1.65
C ILE A 76 17.26 -12.08 2.88
N GLY A 77 17.26 -13.39 3.14
CA GLY A 77 18.14 -14.00 4.11
C GLY A 77 18.04 -13.40 5.50
N ARG A 78 19.14 -12.91 6.02
CA ARG A 78 19.21 -12.32 7.36
C ARG A 78 18.42 -11.04 7.53
N CYS A 79 17.99 -10.41 6.43
CA CYS A 79 17.11 -9.23 6.39
C CYS A 79 15.69 -9.60 5.94
N GLY A 80 15.37 -10.88 5.79
CA GLY A 80 14.07 -11.35 5.29
C GLY A 80 12.91 -11.16 6.26
N HIS A 81 13.18 -10.78 7.50
CA HIS A 81 12.16 -10.43 8.50
C HIS A 81 11.64 -9.00 8.32
N ILE A 82 12.21 -8.22 7.41
CA ILE A 82 11.74 -6.89 7.05
C ILE A 82 10.77 -7.01 5.89
N ALA A 83 9.53 -6.59 6.10
CA ALA A 83 8.52 -6.54 5.07
C ALA A 83 8.43 -5.15 4.44
N ASN A 84 7.91 -5.10 3.24
CA ASN A 84 7.49 -3.87 2.55
C ASN A 84 6.04 -4.02 2.12
N ALA A 85 5.34 -2.92 1.99
CA ALA A 85 3.97 -2.89 1.54
C ALA A 85 3.71 -1.66 0.67
N SER A 86 2.71 -1.77 -0.18
CA SER A 86 2.14 -0.65 -0.92
C SER A 86 0.62 -0.75 -0.81
N TYR A 87 -0.05 0.40 -0.70
CA TYR A 87 -1.51 0.43 -0.65
C TYR A 87 -2.05 1.49 -1.60
N ALA A 88 -3.26 1.26 -2.06
CA ALA A 88 -3.97 2.14 -2.97
C ALA A 88 -5.43 2.25 -2.56
N VAL A 89 -6.00 3.45 -2.67
CA VAL A 89 -7.40 3.72 -2.39
C VAL A 89 -8.05 4.28 -3.63
N ALA A 90 -9.26 3.82 -3.94
CA ALA A 90 -10.04 4.34 -5.05
C ALA A 90 -10.27 5.84 -4.87
N THR A 91 -10.19 6.61 -5.97
CA THR A 91 -10.22 8.08 -5.96
C THR A 91 -11.46 8.63 -5.23
N ASP A 92 -12.63 8.03 -5.45
CA ASP A 92 -13.90 8.47 -4.85
C ASP A 92 -14.00 8.20 -3.34
N TYR A 93 -13.07 7.44 -2.80
CA TYR A 93 -13.05 7.02 -1.39
C TYR A 93 -11.90 7.64 -0.60
N ARG A 94 -11.12 8.54 -1.20
CA ARG A 94 -10.07 9.27 -0.49
C ARG A 94 -10.70 10.17 0.56
N GLY A 95 -10.04 10.28 1.73
CA GLY A 95 -10.54 11.05 2.87
C GLY A 95 -11.53 10.31 3.78
N GLU A 96 -11.84 9.04 3.51
CA GLU A 96 -12.74 8.21 4.32
C GLU A 96 -11.98 7.24 5.26
N HIS A 97 -10.70 7.50 5.52
CA HIS A 97 -9.83 6.71 6.40
C HIS A 97 -9.59 5.26 5.94
N ILE A 98 -9.83 4.95 4.65
CA ILE A 98 -9.61 3.61 4.10
C ILE A 98 -8.12 3.26 4.12
N GLY A 99 -7.26 4.21 3.76
CA GLY A 99 -5.80 4.03 3.84
C GLY A 99 -5.34 3.63 5.24
N GLU A 100 -5.86 4.27 6.26
CA GLU A 100 -5.56 3.92 7.67
C GLU A 100 -5.99 2.49 8.01
N LYS A 101 -7.18 2.09 7.58
CA LYS A 101 -7.69 0.71 7.79
C LYS A 101 -6.83 -0.31 7.07
N LEU A 102 -6.40 -0.03 5.83
CA LEU A 102 -5.53 -0.91 5.06
C LEU A 102 -4.16 -1.07 5.74
N VAL A 103 -3.54 0.02 6.15
CA VAL A 103 -2.22 -0.03 6.83
C VAL A 103 -2.32 -0.75 8.16
N THR A 104 -3.37 -0.50 8.93
CA THR A 104 -3.59 -1.18 10.21
C THR A 104 -3.76 -2.70 10.04
N ASP A 105 -4.55 -3.11 9.05
CA ASP A 105 -4.69 -4.53 8.71
C ASP A 105 -3.36 -5.13 8.23
N CYS A 106 -2.62 -4.37 7.43
CA CYS A 106 -1.30 -4.77 6.96
C CYS A 106 -0.33 -5.03 8.11
N LEU A 107 -0.32 -4.19 9.14
CA LEU A 107 0.51 -4.43 10.33
C LEU A 107 0.14 -5.74 11.01
N THR A 108 -1.14 -6.03 11.14
CA THR A 108 -1.63 -7.29 11.72
C THR A 108 -1.20 -8.49 10.87
N GLN A 109 -1.41 -8.43 9.57
CA GLN A 109 -1.06 -9.52 8.66
C GLN A 109 0.46 -9.73 8.56
N ALA A 110 1.24 -8.66 8.56
CA ALA A 110 2.69 -8.76 8.56
C ALA A 110 3.20 -9.52 9.79
N LYS A 111 2.67 -9.21 10.96
CA LYS A 111 3.02 -9.92 12.19
C LYS A 111 2.60 -11.39 12.12
N GLN A 112 1.39 -11.68 11.64
CA GLN A 112 0.89 -13.06 11.51
C GLN A 112 1.70 -13.90 10.53
N HIS A 113 2.28 -13.27 9.50
CA HIS A 113 3.15 -13.94 8.53
C HIS A 113 4.62 -14.02 8.95
N GLY A 114 4.92 -13.68 10.20
CA GLY A 114 6.24 -13.86 10.80
C GLY A 114 7.24 -12.75 10.53
N PHE A 115 6.82 -11.63 9.97
CA PHE A 115 7.70 -10.46 9.83
C PHE A 115 7.91 -9.77 11.18
N GLY A 116 9.09 -9.18 11.35
CA GLY A 116 9.45 -8.45 12.58
C GLY A 116 9.39 -6.93 12.38
N ILE A 117 9.41 -6.47 11.15
CA ILE A 117 9.44 -5.06 10.77
C ILE A 117 8.57 -4.85 9.53
N LEU A 118 7.82 -3.76 9.49
CA LEU A 118 7.23 -3.24 8.26
C LEU A 118 7.93 -1.92 7.91
N GLN A 119 8.45 -1.82 6.68
CA GLN A 119 9.19 -0.66 6.20
C GLN A 119 8.59 -0.14 4.90
N PHE A 120 8.41 1.18 4.80
CA PHE A 120 8.10 1.87 3.55
C PHE A 120 9.36 2.52 3.01
N ASN A 121 9.68 2.28 1.74
CA ASN A 121 10.98 2.64 1.15
C ASN A 121 10.97 3.94 0.35
N ALA A 122 9.81 4.40 -0.10
CA ALA A 122 9.74 5.46 -1.10
C ALA A 122 8.53 6.37 -0.86
N VAL A 123 8.41 6.89 0.35
CA VAL A 123 7.37 7.86 0.68
C VAL A 123 7.82 9.23 0.20
N VAL A 124 7.19 9.76 -0.85
CA VAL A 124 7.56 11.06 -1.41
C VAL A 124 7.40 12.14 -0.34
N GLU A 125 8.43 12.95 -0.16
CA GLU A 125 8.52 13.88 0.98
C GLU A 125 7.34 14.87 1.04
N ASN A 126 6.83 15.32 -0.11
CA ASN A 126 5.67 16.21 -0.16
C ASN A 126 4.31 15.50 -0.05
N ASN A 127 4.28 14.18 0.05
CA ASN A 127 3.07 13.44 0.32
C ASN A 127 2.74 13.52 1.82
N LEU A 128 2.27 14.68 2.26
CA LEU A 128 2.03 14.96 3.67
C LEU A 128 0.92 14.10 4.25
N HIS A 129 -0.08 13.74 3.44
CA HIS A 129 -1.18 12.89 3.89
C HIS A 129 -0.67 11.51 4.32
N ALA A 130 0.15 10.87 3.49
CA ALA A 130 0.74 9.57 3.82
C ALA A 130 1.69 9.67 5.02
N ARG A 131 2.54 10.69 5.07
CA ARG A 131 3.49 10.89 6.15
C ARG A 131 2.79 11.08 7.50
N HIS A 132 1.74 11.92 7.54
CA HIS A 132 0.95 12.12 8.76
C HIS A 132 0.26 10.84 9.19
N LEU A 133 -0.25 10.04 8.25
CA LEU A 133 -0.85 8.74 8.54
C LEU A 133 0.16 7.80 9.22
N TYR A 134 1.35 7.66 8.66
CA TYR A 134 2.37 6.76 9.21
C TYR A 134 2.83 7.22 10.58
N GLU A 135 3.10 8.50 10.75
CA GLU A 135 3.53 9.07 12.02
C GLU A 135 2.46 8.91 13.11
N ARG A 136 1.17 9.11 12.75
CA ARG A 136 0.05 8.90 13.67
C ARG A 136 -0.09 7.43 14.10
N LEU A 137 0.20 6.49 13.19
CA LEU A 137 0.16 5.05 13.49
C LEU A 137 1.39 4.55 14.27
N GLY A 138 2.40 5.39 14.46
CA GLY A 138 3.58 5.05 15.24
C GLY A 138 4.80 4.65 14.43
N PHE A 139 4.79 4.83 13.09
CA PHE A 139 5.98 4.64 12.28
C PHE A 139 7.01 5.74 12.58
N ALA A 140 8.28 5.35 12.59
CA ALA A 140 9.39 6.28 12.71
C ALA A 140 10.02 6.55 11.35
N LYS A 141 10.29 7.82 11.05
CA LYS A 141 11.10 8.19 9.88
C LYS A 141 12.57 7.92 10.20
N ILE A 142 13.20 7.03 9.43
CA ILE A 142 14.58 6.61 9.68
C ILE A 142 15.59 7.21 8.71
N GLY A 143 15.14 7.87 7.68
CA GLY A 143 16.03 8.51 6.73
C GLY A 143 15.32 9.16 5.58
N VAL A 144 16.12 9.87 4.77
CA VAL A 144 15.69 10.52 3.53
C VAL A 144 16.72 10.20 2.46
N VAL A 145 16.24 9.80 1.28
CA VAL A 145 17.09 9.71 0.09
C VAL A 145 16.82 10.95 -0.76
N PRO A 146 17.76 11.89 -0.86
CA PRO A 146 17.58 13.08 -1.68
C PRO A 146 17.37 12.71 -3.15
N LYS A 147 16.38 13.34 -3.80
CA LYS A 147 16.07 13.13 -5.22
C LYS A 147 15.81 11.67 -5.59
N GLY A 148 15.25 10.90 -4.66
CA GLY A 148 15.03 9.47 -4.85
C GLY A 148 13.84 9.10 -5.73
N PHE A 149 12.96 10.05 -6.04
CA PHE A 149 11.73 9.80 -6.83
C PHE A 149 11.66 10.76 -8.02
N ARG A 150 11.58 10.20 -9.23
CA ARG A 150 11.38 10.99 -10.45
C ARG A 150 9.88 11.19 -10.67
N MET A 151 9.44 12.45 -10.65
CA MET A 151 8.05 12.82 -10.91
C MET A 151 7.74 12.74 -12.41
N LYS A 152 6.47 12.77 -12.77
CA LYS A 152 6.01 12.69 -14.18
C LYS A 152 6.56 13.84 -15.05
N ASP A 153 6.74 15.02 -14.47
CA ASP A 153 7.29 16.19 -15.16
C ASP A 153 8.81 16.16 -15.33
N GLY A 154 9.47 15.09 -14.87
CA GLY A 154 10.91 14.92 -14.94
C GLY A 154 11.69 15.55 -13.79
N THR A 155 11.03 16.25 -12.87
CA THR A 155 11.68 16.74 -11.65
C THR A 155 11.85 15.60 -10.64
N TYR A 156 12.69 15.83 -9.62
CA TYR A 156 12.99 14.84 -8.60
C TYR A 156 12.55 15.33 -7.23
N GLN A 157 11.96 14.43 -6.46
CA GLN A 157 11.58 14.66 -5.07
C GLN A 157 12.39 13.75 -4.14
N ASN A 158 12.55 14.19 -2.91
CA ASN A 158 13.13 13.35 -1.86
C ASN A 158 12.15 12.26 -1.48
N ILE A 159 12.66 11.11 -1.05
CA ILE A 159 11.86 10.04 -0.48
C ILE A 159 12.24 9.82 0.98
N CYS A 160 11.21 9.59 1.81
CA CYS A 160 11.36 9.27 3.23
C CYS A 160 11.24 7.77 3.42
N LEU A 161 12.04 7.23 4.34
CA LEU A 161 11.95 5.85 4.77
C LEU A 161 11.26 5.82 6.14
N TYR A 162 10.22 5.00 6.25
CA TYR A 162 9.48 4.80 7.49
C TYR A 162 9.54 3.34 7.91
N TYR A 163 9.55 3.11 9.20
CA TYR A 163 9.73 1.78 9.76
C TYR A 163 8.86 1.60 11.00
N TYR A 164 8.40 0.35 11.21
CA TYR A 164 7.57 -0.02 12.35
C TYR A 164 7.98 -1.42 12.84
N GLU A 165 8.29 -1.56 14.14
CA GLU A 165 8.53 -2.87 14.75
C GLU A 165 7.20 -3.56 15.08
N LEU A 166 7.04 -4.80 14.59
CA LEU A 166 5.80 -5.56 14.71
C LEU A 166 5.67 -6.32 16.03
#